data_8644bfd7dcb03b256c95a1b322ad1094
#
_entry.id   8644bfd7dcb03b256c95a1b322ad1094
#
_cell.length_a   1.000
_cell.length_b   1.000
_cell.length_c   1.000
_cell.angle_alpha   90.00
_cell.angle_beta   90.00
_cell.angle_gamma   90.00
#
_symmetry.space_group_name_H-M   'P 1'
#
loop_
_entity.id
_entity.type
_entity.pdbx_description
1 polymer ?
#
loop_
_entity_poly.entity_id
_entity_poly.type
_entity_poly.pdbx_seq_one_letter_code
_entity_poly.pdbx_strand_id
1 'polypeptide(L)'
;CAGGFFTAVALWVRKRWVTVLAVLAILAVMTSRVYLGVHFPGDVLVGAALGIIASLVSWWFFERYYHCKVALFACAVGISCVALLLSPSPDTVKTIGVGIGALGGMALEDRKVHFTTNGPVGGKVLRLVMGAAILMVIRAGLKLVLPDALIFDGLRYAVVGFAATGLWPWAFTALGL
;
A
#
# COMPACT_ATOMS: atom_id res chain seq x y z
N CYS A 1 -11.85 0.38 -2.43
CA CYS A 1 -10.47 0.78 -2.26
C CYS A 1 -9.86 1.59 -3.40
N ALA A 2 -10.38 1.56 -4.65
CA ALA A 2 -9.88 2.41 -5.74
C ALA A 2 -10.00 3.91 -5.40
N GLY A 3 -11.12 4.33 -4.81
CA GLY A 3 -11.33 5.71 -4.35
C GLY A 3 -10.20 6.20 -3.45
N GLY A 4 -9.81 5.40 -2.45
CA GLY A 4 -8.73 5.76 -1.54
C GLY A 4 -7.38 5.87 -2.24
N PHE A 5 -7.01 4.90 -3.07
CA PHE A 5 -5.73 4.89 -3.77
C PHE A 5 -5.57 6.10 -4.70
N PHE A 6 -6.53 6.34 -5.59
CA PHE A 6 -6.44 7.45 -6.53
C PHE A 6 -6.51 8.82 -5.84
N THR A 7 -7.27 8.94 -4.76
CA THR A 7 -7.29 10.16 -3.94
C THR A 7 -5.93 10.41 -3.30
N ALA A 8 -5.29 9.37 -2.71
CA ALA A 8 -3.96 9.49 -2.12
C ALA A 8 -2.91 9.93 -3.16
N VAL A 9 -2.94 9.36 -4.37
CA VAL A 9 -2.05 9.76 -5.47
C VAL A 9 -2.28 11.23 -5.87
N ALA A 10 -3.53 11.67 -5.98
CA ALA A 10 -3.87 13.05 -6.33
C ALA A 10 -3.39 14.04 -5.27
N LEU A 11 -3.55 13.71 -3.99
CA LEU A 11 -3.07 14.51 -2.87
C LEU A 11 -1.54 14.61 -2.84
N TRP A 12 -0.86 13.50 -3.15
CA TRP A 12 0.60 13.46 -3.15
C TRP A 12 1.21 14.27 -4.29
N VAL A 13 0.68 14.14 -5.51
CA VAL A 13 1.24 14.80 -6.70
C VAL A 13 0.85 16.29 -6.77
N ARG A 14 -0.30 16.66 -6.20
CA ARG A 14 -0.83 18.06 -6.13
C ARG A 14 -0.93 18.79 -7.48
N LYS A 15 -1.06 18.05 -8.59
CA LYS A 15 -1.23 18.62 -9.94
C LYS A 15 -2.68 18.46 -10.40
N ARG A 16 -3.29 19.52 -10.93
CA ARG A 16 -4.70 19.53 -11.37
C ARG A 16 -5.04 18.39 -12.34
N TRP A 17 -4.18 18.13 -13.32
CA TRP A 17 -4.40 17.05 -14.28
C TRP A 17 -4.39 15.66 -13.63
N VAL A 18 -3.57 15.43 -12.60
CA VAL A 18 -3.56 14.16 -11.83
C VAL A 18 -4.85 14.00 -11.05
N THR A 19 -5.38 15.07 -10.47
CA THR A 19 -6.68 15.04 -9.79
C THR A 19 -7.81 14.69 -10.76
N VAL A 20 -7.80 15.28 -11.96
CA VAL A 20 -8.79 14.93 -13.01
C VAL A 20 -8.68 13.46 -13.41
N LEU A 21 -7.46 12.97 -13.65
CA LEU A 21 -7.25 11.55 -13.98
C LEU A 21 -7.66 10.62 -12.84
N ALA A 22 -7.40 11.00 -11.59
CA ALA A 22 -7.83 10.24 -10.42
C ALA A 22 -9.36 10.13 -10.34
N VAL A 23 -10.07 11.24 -10.55
CA VAL A 23 -11.55 11.25 -10.57
C VAL A 23 -12.07 10.37 -11.71
N LEU A 24 -11.52 10.49 -12.92
CA LEU A 24 -11.92 9.66 -14.06
C LEU A 24 -11.66 8.17 -13.79
N ALA A 25 -10.52 7.83 -13.19
CA ALA A 25 -10.20 6.46 -12.83
C ALA A 25 -11.16 5.89 -11.76
N ILE A 26 -11.51 6.69 -10.74
CA ILE A 26 -12.51 6.30 -9.74
C ILE A 26 -13.84 6.02 -10.41
N LEU A 27 -14.33 6.94 -11.26
CA LEU A 27 -15.59 6.78 -11.99
C LEU A 27 -15.57 5.55 -12.92
N ALA A 28 -14.47 5.33 -13.64
CA ALA A 28 -14.32 4.16 -14.51
C ALA A 28 -14.38 2.84 -13.72
N VAL A 29 -13.70 2.76 -12.59
CA VAL A 29 -13.75 1.57 -11.71
C VAL A 29 -15.16 1.39 -11.13
N MET A 30 -15.81 2.45 -10.68
CA MET A 30 -17.18 2.40 -10.16
C MET A 30 -18.15 1.86 -11.23
N THR A 31 -18.12 2.44 -12.42
CA THR A 31 -18.98 2.03 -13.54
C THR A 31 -18.72 0.57 -13.94
N SER A 32 -17.45 0.17 -14.03
CA SER A 32 -17.05 -1.21 -14.33
C SER A 32 -17.63 -2.21 -13.32
N ARG A 33 -17.61 -1.90 -12.02
CA ARG A 33 -18.13 -2.78 -10.96
C ARG A 33 -19.64 -2.98 -11.06
N VAL A 34 -20.36 -1.89 -11.32
CA VAL A 34 -21.82 -1.93 -11.51
C VAL A 34 -22.17 -2.65 -12.80
N TYR A 35 -21.45 -2.35 -13.90
CA TYR A 35 -21.69 -2.98 -15.20
C TYR A 35 -21.48 -4.50 -15.18
N LEU A 36 -20.45 -4.97 -14.48
CA LEU A 36 -20.19 -6.40 -14.31
C LEU A 36 -21.14 -7.09 -13.32
N GLY A 37 -22.06 -6.36 -12.69
CA GLY A 37 -23.06 -6.91 -11.77
C GLY A 37 -22.46 -7.46 -10.46
N VAL A 38 -21.19 -7.16 -10.16
CA VAL A 38 -20.50 -7.70 -8.98
C VAL A 38 -20.77 -6.90 -7.70
N HIS A 39 -21.31 -5.68 -7.82
CA HIS A 39 -21.66 -4.81 -6.70
C HIS A 39 -22.91 -3.99 -7.01
N PHE A 40 -23.71 -3.72 -5.98
CA PHE A 40 -24.81 -2.75 -6.11
C PHE A 40 -24.27 -1.32 -6.23
N PRO A 41 -24.96 -0.42 -6.95
CA PRO A 41 -24.55 0.98 -7.07
C PRO A 41 -24.32 1.67 -5.72
N GLY A 42 -25.17 1.37 -4.72
CA GLY A 42 -25.03 1.88 -3.36
C GLY A 42 -23.71 1.49 -2.69
N ASP A 43 -23.33 0.22 -2.80
CA ASP A 43 -22.08 -0.28 -2.20
C ASP A 43 -20.85 0.41 -2.80
N VAL A 44 -20.90 0.65 -4.11
CA VAL A 44 -19.80 1.30 -4.83
C VAL A 44 -19.68 2.77 -4.43
N LEU A 45 -20.81 3.48 -4.28
CA LEU A 45 -20.84 4.87 -3.84
C LEU A 45 -20.33 5.01 -2.40
N VAL A 46 -20.86 4.20 -1.48
CA VAL A 46 -20.42 4.20 -0.08
C VAL A 46 -18.94 3.83 0.03
N GLY A 47 -18.51 2.79 -0.69
CA GLY A 47 -17.12 2.38 -0.70
C GLY A 47 -16.15 3.44 -1.26
N ALA A 48 -16.58 4.17 -2.30
CA ALA A 48 -15.81 5.30 -2.85
C ALA A 48 -15.73 6.46 -1.85
N ALA A 49 -16.87 6.85 -1.25
CA ALA A 49 -16.91 7.92 -0.27
C ALA A 49 -16.05 7.62 0.95
N LEU A 50 -16.18 6.42 1.53
CA LEU A 50 -15.36 5.98 2.66
C LEU A 50 -13.86 5.95 2.29
N GLY A 51 -13.51 5.48 1.09
CA GLY A 51 -12.14 5.47 0.61
C GLY A 51 -11.55 6.88 0.48
N ILE A 52 -12.32 7.83 -0.05
CA ILE A 52 -11.92 9.24 -0.17
C ILE A 52 -11.73 9.86 1.23
N ILE A 53 -12.71 9.71 2.11
CA ILE A 53 -12.65 10.25 3.48
C ILE A 53 -11.45 9.67 4.22
N ALA A 54 -11.25 8.36 4.18
CA ALA A 54 -10.10 7.72 4.81
C ALA A 54 -8.76 8.25 4.29
N SER A 55 -8.66 8.51 2.98
CA SER A 55 -7.43 9.08 2.39
C SER A 55 -7.19 10.52 2.82
N LEU A 56 -8.23 11.35 2.88
CA LEU A 56 -8.13 12.74 3.35
C LEU A 56 -7.72 12.80 4.82
N VAL A 57 -8.35 11.98 5.67
CA VAL A 57 -8.04 11.88 7.10
C VAL A 57 -6.60 11.38 7.29
N SER A 58 -6.22 10.31 6.60
CA SER A 58 -4.85 9.77 6.68
C SER A 58 -3.82 10.79 6.20
N TRP A 59 -4.11 11.51 5.12
CA TRP A 59 -3.25 12.59 4.63
C TRP A 59 -3.06 13.70 5.66
N TRP A 60 -4.15 14.17 6.27
CA TRP A 60 -4.11 15.20 7.31
C TRP A 60 -3.28 14.77 8.52
N PHE A 61 -3.48 13.55 9.02
CA PHE A 61 -2.67 12.98 10.09
C PHE A 61 -1.20 12.86 9.68
N PHE A 62 -0.91 12.42 8.47
CA PHE A 62 0.45 12.25 7.99
C PHE A 62 1.18 13.59 7.84
N GLU A 63 0.54 14.63 7.30
CA GLU A 63 1.13 15.99 7.25
C GLU A 63 1.40 16.55 8.66
N ARG A 64 0.50 16.33 9.60
CA ARG A 64 0.60 16.90 10.95
C ARG A 64 1.62 16.18 11.83
N TYR A 65 1.73 14.86 11.69
CA TYR A 65 2.51 14.00 12.57
C TYR A 65 3.56 13.18 11.83
N TYR A 66 4.16 13.74 10.77
CA TYR A 66 5.14 13.03 9.93
C TYR A 66 6.33 12.48 10.72
N HIS A 67 6.78 13.19 11.74
CA HIS A 67 7.85 12.76 12.64
C HIS A 67 7.50 11.46 13.42
N CYS A 68 6.21 11.15 13.54
CA CYS A 68 5.71 9.92 14.17
C CYS A 68 5.20 8.90 13.15
N LYS A 69 5.69 8.92 11.90
CA LYS A 69 5.21 8.08 10.78
C LYS A 69 5.07 6.60 11.15
N VAL A 70 6.06 6.04 11.86
CA VAL A 70 6.06 4.63 12.29
C VAL A 70 4.94 4.37 13.30
N ALA A 71 4.73 5.26 14.26
CA ALA A 71 3.65 5.13 15.23
C ALA A 71 2.27 5.23 14.58
N LEU A 72 2.08 6.18 13.65
CA LEU A 72 0.83 6.31 12.88
C LEU A 72 0.53 5.04 12.09
N PHE A 73 1.56 4.49 11.43
CA PHE A 73 1.41 3.26 10.67
C PHE A 73 1.13 2.05 11.58
N ALA A 74 1.78 1.99 12.76
CA ALA A 74 1.51 0.97 13.76
C ALA A 74 0.06 1.04 14.28
N CYS A 75 -0.47 2.25 14.51
CA CYS A 75 -1.88 2.44 14.86
C CYS A 75 -2.83 1.93 13.77
N ALA A 76 -2.53 2.19 12.49
CA ALA A 76 -3.33 1.69 11.38
C ALA A 76 -3.32 0.16 11.30
N VAL A 77 -2.18 -0.47 11.53
CA VAL A 77 -2.06 -1.93 11.63
C VAL A 77 -2.85 -2.46 12.83
N GLY A 78 -2.77 -1.80 13.98
CA GLY A 78 -3.55 -2.14 15.19
C GLY A 78 -5.06 -2.09 14.94
N ILE A 79 -5.55 -1.04 14.27
CA ILE A 79 -6.96 -0.92 13.87
C ILE A 79 -7.35 -2.07 12.93
N SER A 80 -6.47 -2.44 11.99
CA SER A 80 -6.71 -3.57 11.09
C SER A 80 -6.77 -4.90 11.83
N CYS A 81 -5.99 -5.07 12.89
CA CYS A 81 -6.06 -6.26 13.77
C CYS A 81 -7.41 -6.33 14.51
N VAL A 82 -7.90 -5.20 15.02
CA VAL A 82 -9.24 -5.14 15.65
C VAL A 82 -10.32 -5.45 14.60
N ALA A 83 -10.20 -4.92 13.40
CA ALA A 83 -11.13 -5.23 12.31
C ALA A 83 -11.14 -6.74 11.95
N LEU A 84 -10.00 -7.42 12.04
CA LEU A 84 -9.93 -8.88 11.82
C LEU A 84 -10.72 -9.65 12.88
N LEU A 85 -10.71 -9.20 14.14
CA LEU A 85 -11.48 -9.83 15.20
C LEU A 85 -12.99 -9.67 15.01
N LEU A 86 -13.41 -8.55 14.43
CA LEU A 86 -14.82 -8.25 14.15
C LEU A 86 -15.34 -8.91 12.87
N SER A 87 -14.49 -9.03 11.86
CA SER A 87 -14.84 -9.61 10.56
C SER A 87 -13.64 -10.34 9.96
N PRO A 88 -13.45 -11.62 10.30
CA PRO A 88 -12.35 -12.41 9.76
C PRO A 88 -12.48 -12.56 8.25
N SER A 89 -11.51 -12.03 7.50
CA SER A 89 -11.44 -12.23 6.06
C SER A 89 -10.00 -12.49 5.60
N PRO A 90 -9.79 -13.30 4.55
CA PRO A 90 -8.45 -13.52 4.01
C PRO A 90 -7.73 -12.24 3.60
N ASP A 91 -8.48 -11.25 3.10
CA ASP A 91 -7.90 -9.99 2.66
C ASP A 91 -7.46 -9.11 3.84
N THR A 92 -8.16 -9.18 4.97
CA THR A 92 -7.74 -8.50 6.22
C THR A 92 -6.42 -9.09 6.73
N VAL A 93 -6.27 -10.41 6.71
CA VAL A 93 -5.01 -11.09 7.12
C VAL A 93 -3.84 -10.67 6.23
N LYS A 94 -4.04 -10.62 4.90
CA LYS A 94 -3.01 -10.16 3.95
C LYS A 94 -2.63 -8.68 4.21
N THR A 95 -3.63 -7.83 4.47
CA THR A 95 -3.41 -6.41 4.76
C THR A 95 -2.58 -6.22 6.05
N ILE A 96 -2.92 -6.95 7.10
CA ILE A 96 -2.16 -6.95 8.36
C ILE A 96 -0.75 -7.47 8.12
N GLY A 97 -0.60 -8.56 7.36
CA GLY A 97 0.70 -9.10 6.99
C GLY A 97 1.59 -8.03 6.33
N VAL A 98 1.10 -7.40 5.25
CA VAL A 98 1.81 -6.30 4.59
C VAL A 98 2.17 -5.19 5.58
N GLY A 99 1.22 -4.81 6.44
CA GLY A 99 1.40 -3.76 7.44
C GLY A 99 2.52 -4.07 8.43
N ILE A 100 2.52 -5.26 9.02
CA ILE A 100 3.57 -5.71 9.97
C ILE A 100 4.93 -5.75 9.26
N GLY A 101 4.98 -6.32 8.06
CA GLY A 101 6.21 -6.36 7.26
C GLY A 101 6.74 -4.97 6.94
N ALA A 102 5.86 -4.07 6.53
CA ALA A 102 6.22 -2.69 6.23
C ALA A 102 6.72 -1.92 7.46
N LEU A 103 6.13 -2.14 8.64
CA LEU A 103 6.64 -1.58 9.91
C LEU A 103 8.08 -2.01 10.19
N GLY A 104 8.36 -3.32 10.05
CA GLY A 104 9.71 -3.84 10.21
C GLY A 104 10.70 -3.24 9.20
N GLY A 105 10.28 -3.12 7.94
CA GLY A 105 11.10 -2.52 6.88
C GLY A 105 11.36 -1.03 7.09
N MET A 106 10.35 -0.25 7.50
CA MET A 106 10.52 1.17 7.86
C MET A 106 11.45 1.36 9.05
N ALA A 107 11.35 0.51 10.07
CA ALA A 107 12.26 0.55 11.20
C ALA A 107 13.72 0.24 10.82
N LEU A 108 13.93 -0.65 9.85
CA LEU A 108 15.24 -0.92 9.27
C LEU A 108 15.75 0.27 8.44
N GLU A 109 14.90 0.86 7.62
CA GLU A 109 15.20 2.02 6.80
C GLU A 109 15.61 3.22 7.64
N ASP A 110 14.83 3.56 8.66
CA ASP A 110 15.11 4.69 9.58
C ASP A 110 16.43 4.51 10.36
N ARG A 111 16.84 3.27 10.65
CA ARG A 111 18.05 3.00 11.44
C ARG A 111 19.32 2.86 10.61
N LYS A 112 19.25 2.31 9.42
CA LYS A 112 20.43 1.86 8.67
C LYS A 112 20.54 2.38 7.25
N VAL A 113 19.44 2.72 6.60
CA VAL A 113 19.45 2.96 5.15
C VAL A 113 19.43 4.46 4.83
N HIS A 114 18.61 5.25 5.54
CA HIS A 114 18.40 6.69 5.30
C HIS A 114 18.23 7.00 3.80
N PHE A 115 17.30 6.25 3.17
CA PHE A 115 17.09 6.30 1.73
C PHE A 115 16.67 7.70 1.25
N THR A 116 17.34 8.21 0.22
CA THR A 116 16.98 9.47 -0.43
C THR A 116 16.35 9.23 -1.79
N THR A 117 15.26 9.94 -2.07
CA THR A 117 14.57 9.87 -3.36
C THR A 117 15.17 10.79 -4.43
N ASN A 118 16.32 11.39 -4.16
CA ASN A 118 17.03 12.28 -5.09
C ASN A 118 17.64 11.47 -6.24
N GLY A 119 17.45 11.93 -7.47
CA GLY A 119 18.00 11.27 -8.64
C GLY A 119 17.22 11.60 -9.93
N PRO A 120 17.79 11.27 -11.08
CA PRO A 120 17.16 11.49 -12.38
C PRO A 120 15.87 10.66 -12.51
N VAL A 121 14.92 11.14 -13.31
CA VAL A 121 13.62 10.49 -13.53
C VAL A 121 13.78 9.04 -14.01
N GLY A 122 14.76 8.78 -14.89
CA GLY A 122 15.06 7.43 -15.38
C GLY A 122 15.44 6.46 -14.25
N GLY A 123 16.27 6.89 -13.30
CA GLY A 123 16.63 6.09 -12.14
C GLY A 123 15.41 5.78 -11.24
N LYS A 124 14.51 6.74 -11.05
CA LYS A 124 13.27 6.54 -10.28
C LYS A 124 12.35 5.52 -10.93
N VAL A 125 12.19 5.59 -12.26
CA VAL A 125 11.41 4.61 -13.02
C VAL A 125 12.04 3.22 -12.95
N LEU A 126 13.36 3.13 -13.13
CA LEU A 126 14.09 1.87 -13.03
C LEU A 126 13.91 1.22 -11.64
N ARG A 127 14.08 1.99 -10.56
CA ARG A 127 13.86 1.51 -9.19
C ARG A 127 12.44 0.98 -8.99
N LEU A 128 11.42 1.69 -9.53
CA LEU A 128 10.01 1.29 -9.43
C LEU A 128 9.75 -0.02 -10.18
N VAL A 129 10.21 -0.13 -11.43
CA VAL A 129 10.00 -1.31 -12.27
C VAL A 129 10.72 -2.54 -11.69
N MET A 130 11.99 -2.40 -11.34
CA MET A 130 12.75 -3.48 -10.71
C MET A 130 12.15 -3.89 -9.37
N GLY A 131 11.74 -2.92 -8.54
CA GLY A 131 11.07 -3.18 -7.26
C GLY A 131 9.79 -3.99 -7.45
N ALA A 132 8.94 -3.58 -8.37
CA ALA A 132 7.71 -4.30 -8.68
C ALA A 132 7.99 -5.73 -9.18
N ALA A 133 8.97 -5.91 -10.07
CA ALA A 133 9.36 -7.21 -10.58
C ALA A 133 9.86 -8.14 -9.46
N ILE A 134 10.75 -7.65 -8.60
CA ILE A 134 11.29 -8.43 -7.48
C ILE A 134 10.19 -8.81 -6.48
N LEU A 135 9.30 -7.88 -6.14
CA LEU A 135 8.17 -8.18 -5.25
C LEU A 135 7.23 -9.24 -5.83
N MET A 136 7.00 -9.21 -7.16
CA MET A 136 6.24 -10.26 -7.84
C MET A 136 6.94 -11.62 -7.77
N VAL A 137 8.26 -11.67 -7.97
CA VAL A 137 9.06 -12.89 -7.87
C VAL A 137 9.04 -13.44 -6.44
N ILE A 138 9.25 -12.60 -5.43
CA ILE A 138 9.16 -12.99 -4.02
C ILE A 138 7.78 -13.55 -3.71
N ARG A 139 6.72 -12.87 -4.11
CA ARG A 139 5.33 -13.33 -3.90
C ARG A 139 5.06 -14.66 -4.58
N ALA A 140 5.49 -14.83 -5.84
CA ALA A 140 5.30 -16.06 -6.60
C ALA A 140 6.11 -17.21 -6.00
N GLY A 141 7.37 -16.99 -5.65
CA GLY A 141 8.22 -17.99 -5.01
C GLY A 141 7.68 -18.45 -3.66
N LEU A 142 7.25 -17.52 -2.82
CA LEU A 142 6.63 -17.86 -1.53
C LEU A 142 5.32 -18.62 -1.69
N LYS A 143 4.57 -18.38 -2.78
CA LYS A 143 3.36 -19.15 -3.07
C LYS A 143 3.65 -20.61 -3.44
N LEU A 144 4.81 -20.88 -4.04
CA LEU A 144 5.22 -22.26 -4.37
C LEU A 144 5.71 -23.05 -3.15
N VAL A 145 6.31 -22.34 -2.18
CA VAL A 145 6.95 -22.97 -1.01
C VAL A 145 6.01 -23.09 0.18
N LEU A 146 5.15 -22.10 0.39
CA LEU A 146 4.26 -22.05 1.56
C LEU A 146 2.88 -22.64 1.24
N PRO A 147 2.31 -23.49 2.12
CA PRO A 147 0.98 -24.05 1.96
C PRO A 147 -0.11 -22.97 1.83
N ASP A 148 -1.23 -23.34 1.20
CA ASP A 148 -2.40 -22.47 1.08
C ASP A 148 -3.22 -22.50 2.37
N ALA A 149 -2.72 -21.83 3.42
CA ALA A 149 -3.45 -21.60 4.66
C ALA A 149 -3.37 -20.12 5.05
N LEU A 150 -4.40 -19.66 5.75
CA LEU A 150 -4.61 -18.25 6.08
C LEU A 150 -3.39 -17.59 6.78
N ILE A 151 -2.74 -18.33 7.67
CA ILE A 151 -1.57 -17.86 8.40
C ILE A 151 -0.35 -17.68 7.49
N PHE A 152 -0.18 -18.57 6.49
CA PHE A 152 0.90 -18.48 5.51
C PHE A 152 0.65 -17.36 4.51
N ASP A 153 -0.61 -17.04 4.21
CA ASP A 153 -0.94 -15.83 3.45
C ASP A 153 -0.48 -14.58 4.20
N GLY A 154 -0.78 -14.47 5.49
CA GLY A 154 -0.28 -13.36 6.31
C GLY A 154 1.24 -13.25 6.31
N LEU A 155 1.94 -14.37 6.51
CA LEU A 155 3.40 -14.42 6.49
C LEU A 155 3.99 -14.04 5.11
N ARG A 156 3.42 -14.58 4.03
CA ARG A 156 3.81 -14.27 2.65
C ARG A 156 3.75 -12.77 2.37
N TYR A 157 2.64 -12.15 2.76
CA TYR A 157 2.46 -10.72 2.58
C TYR A 157 3.30 -9.88 3.55
N ALA A 158 3.64 -10.38 4.73
CA ALA A 158 4.58 -9.72 5.64
C ALA A 158 5.99 -9.66 5.04
N VAL A 159 6.46 -10.76 4.43
CA VAL A 159 7.76 -10.76 3.73
C VAL A 159 7.75 -9.78 2.56
N VAL A 160 6.67 -9.71 1.78
CA VAL A 160 6.53 -8.75 0.68
C VAL A 160 6.55 -7.31 1.19
N GLY A 161 5.83 -7.01 2.28
CA GLY A 161 5.82 -5.69 2.91
C GLY A 161 7.20 -5.28 3.43
N PHE A 162 7.90 -6.18 4.11
CA PHE A 162 9.27 -5.95 4.60
C PHE A 162 10.26 -5.74 3.45
N ALA A 163 10.17 -6.55 2.39
CA ALA A 163 11.02 -6.40 1.22
C ALA A 163 10.82 -5.05 0.53
N ALA A 164 9.57 -4.60 0.41
CA ALA A 164 9.23 -3.34 -0.25
C ALA A 164 9.77 -2.10 0.48
N THR A 165 9.72 -2.10 1.81
CA THR A 165 10.04 -0.91 2.62
C THR A 165 11.43 -0.94 3.26
N GLY A 166 12.05 -2.12 3.38
CA GLY A 166 13.35 -2.30 4.02
C GLY A 166 14.43 -2.82 3.08
N LEU A 167 14.24 -4.02 2.53
CA LEU A 167 15.28 -4.66 1.71
C LEU A 167 15.52 -3.94 0.39
N TRP A 168 14.46 -3.46 -0.25
CA TRP A 168 14.58 -2.81 -1.55
C TRP A 168 15.25 -1.42 -1.47
N PRO A 169 14.88 -0.52 -0.54
CA PRO A 169 15.65 0.69 -0.29
C PRO A 169 17.12 0.41 0.07
N TRP A 170 17.39 -0.61 0.87
CA TRP A 170 18.74 -1.02 1.21
C TRP A 170 19.54 -1.47 -0.03
N ALA A 171 18.93 -2.27 -0.88
CA ALA A 171 19.57 -2.74 -2.10
C ALA A 171 19.94 -1.60 -3.06
N PHE A 172 19.09 -0.58 -3.20
CA PHE A 172 19.41 0.60 -4.01
C PHE A 172 20.60 1.39 -3.49
N THR A 173 20.62 1.63 -2.18
CA THR A 173 21.75 2.35 -1.58
C THR A 173 23.05 1.57 -1.72
N ALA A 174 23.01 0.24 -1.61
CA ALA A 174 24.17 -0.63 -1.81
C ALA A 174 24.64 -0.68 -3.26
N LEU A 175 23.74 -0.56 -4.23
CA LEU A 175 24.06 -0.57 -5.67
C LEU A 175 24.40 0.82 -6.22
N GLY A 176 24.29 1.88 -5.42
CA GLY A 176 24.55 3.26 -5.84
C GLY A 176 23.55 3.80 -6.87
N LEU A 177 22.34 3.24 -6.91
CA LEU A 177 21.27 3.57 -7.84
C LEU A 177 20.38 4.69 -7.31
#